data_92be3e3bc2048c3d1d39d2f36d5767b2
#
_entry.id   92be3e3bc2048c3d1d39d2f36d5767b2
#
_cell.length_a   1.000
_cell.length_b   1.000
_cell.length_c   1.000
_cell.angle_alpha   90.00
_cell.angle_beta   90.00
_cell.angle_gamma   90.00
#
_symmetry.space_group_name_H-M   'P 1'
#
loop_
_entity.id
_entity.type
_entity.pdbx_description
1 polymer ?
#
loop_
_entity_poly.entity_id
_entity_poly.type
_entity_poly.pdbx_seq_one_letter_code
_entity_poly.pdbx_strand_id
1 'polypeptide(L)'
;YNEKYGLLYGAMTADWGDVQPNDDFGCDMNDLSDLAIDVYDNAMFIIALDYLLEMAPDSPQASRWKSLREGIERNVRAHLWDVKRQKFIPHIYPEKSPIPEGFDELDIHYHGGTAIAIEAGLLSKDEIRTVNAQMLENVRLSGMPSIGLTLYPVYPDGFFHGGMSKAYLYQNGGDWTWFGGRMIQQLVVNGMVEEAYAEIHPMIERVIQNDGFYEWYGKGGVPSGSGNFKGSAGVLSKAIELLRDWAEKNKS
;
A
#
# COMPACT_ATOMS: atom_id res chain seq x y z
N TYR A 1 19.87 -4.37 2.48
CA TYR A 1 19.75 -3.74 3.79
C TYR A 1 20.67 -2.53 3.89
N ASN A 2 20.14 -1.38 4.27
CA ASN A 2 20.90 -0.14 4.43
C ASN A 2 21.28 0.06 5.90
N GLU A 3 22.56 -0.05 6.22
CA GLU A 3 23.08 0.03 7.61
C GLU A 3 22.86 1.40 8.28
N LYS A 4 22.85 2.50 7.48
CA LYS A 4 22.65 3.85 8.00
C LYS A 4 21.25 4.06 8.57
N TYR A 5 20.22 3.51 7.90
CA TYR A 5 18.83 3.64 8.29
C TYR A 5 18.33 2.39 9.05
N GLY A 6 19.02 1.28 8.95
CA GLY A 6 18.59 0.00 9.52
C GLY A 6 17.30 -0.50 8.88
N LEU A 7 17.13 -0.30 7.56
CA LEU A 7 15.94 -0.60 6.77
C LEU A 7 16.31 -1.31 5.47
N LEU A 8 15.36 -2.03 4.88
CA LEU A 8 15.49 -2.59 3.54
C LEU A 8 15.37 -1.48 2.50
N TYR A 9 16.02 -1.68 1.37
CA TYR A 9 15.89 -0.86 0.19
C TYR A 9 15.67 -1.71 -1.05
N GLY A 10 15.03 -1.16 -2.04
CA GLY A 10 14.82 -1.73 -3.37
C GLY A 10 15.07 -0.71 -4.47
N ALA A 11 14.62 -1.01 -5.67
CA ALA A 11 14.52 -0.03 -6.74
C ALA A 11 13.35 0.92 -6.46
N MET A 12 13.50 2.20 -6.81
CA MET A 12 12.41 3.17 -6.71
C MET A 12 11.26 2.80 -7.64
N THR A 13 10.06 2.67 -7.09
CA THR A 13 8.81 2.45 -7.81
C THR A 13 7.70 3.30 -7.21
N ALA A 14 6.49 3.29 -7.79
CA ALA A 14 5.36 3.96 -7.18
C ALA A 14 4.73 3.03 -6.12
N ASP A 15 4.97 3.31 -4.84
CA ASP A 15 4.49 2.49 -3.72
C ASP A 15 4.97 1.03 -3.88
N TRP A 16 4.06 0.06 -3.96
CA TRP A 16 4.32 -1.37 -4.23
C TRP A 16 4.51 -1.70 -5.72
N GLY A 17 4.84 -0.70 -6.52
CA GLY A 17 4.87 -0.79 -7.97
C GLY A 17 5.95 -1.71 -8.53
N ASP A 18 5.80 -2.03 -9.81
CA ASP A 18 6.68 -2.88 -10.59
C ASP A 18 7.26 -2.15 -11.83
N VAL A 19 7.21 -0.82 -11.83
CA VAL A 19 7.75 0.04 -12.89
C VAL A 19 8.69 1.08 -12.30
N GLN A 20 9.92 1.13 -12.82
CA GLN A 20 10.94 2.09 -12.42
C GLN A 20 10.94 3.33 -13.33
N PRO A 21 11.40 4.51 -12.84
CA PRO A 21 11.47 5.71 -13.69
C PRO A 21 12.45 5.59 -14.86
N ASN A 22 13.57 4.90 -14.68
CA ASN A 22 14.68 4.88 -15.64
C ASN A 22 14.87 3.55 -16.34
N ASP A 23 13.99 2.55 -16.10
CA ASP A 23 14.14 1.21 -16.63
C ASP A 23 12.81 0.62 -17.11
N ASP A 24 12.78 0.12 -18.34
CA ASP A 24 11.63 -0.58 -18.92
C ASP A 24 11.52 -2.05 -18.47
N PHE A 25 12.48 -2.55 -17.69
CA PHE A 25 12.56 -3.97 -17.27
C PHE A 25 11.76 -4.30 -15.98
N GLY A 26 10.80 -3.46 -15.62
CA GLY A 26 9.93 -3.73 -14.49
C GLY A 26 10.61 -3.46 -13.13
N CYS A 27 10.50 -4.42 -12.20
CA CYS A 27 11.04 -4.27 -10.84
C CYS A 27 12.44 -4.88 -10.65
N ASP A 28 13.09 -5.37 -11.72
CA ASP A 28 14.43 -5.93 -11.62
C ASP A 28 15.46 -4.85 -11.25
N MET A 29 16.12 -5.03 -10.11
CA MET A 29 17.15 -4.11 -9.65
C MET A 29 18.45 -4.33 -10.43
N ASN A 30 18.96 -3.28 -11.07
CA ASN A 30 20.17 -3.27 -11.88
C ASN A 30 20.94 -1.95 -11.73
N ASP A 31 22.01 -1.75 -12.50
CA ASP A 31 22.87 -0.56 -12.42
C ASP A 31 22.18 0.75 -12.85
N LEU A 32 20.98 0.69 -13.43
CA LEU A 32 20.17 1.85 -13.83
C LEU A 32 19.11 2.19 -12.77
N SER A 33 18.90 1.32 -11.79
CA SER A 33 17.88 1.50 -10.76
C SER A 33 18.26 2.63 -9.80
N ASP A 34 17.36 3.58 -9.61
CA ASP A 34 17.44 4.49 -8.46
C ASP A 34 17.03 3.74 -7.19
N LEU A 35 17.89 3.76 -6.16
CA LEU A 35 17.64 3.03 -4.93
C LEU A 35 16.76 3.84 -3.98
N ALA A 36 15.75 3.18 -3.41
CA ALA A 36 14.82 3.79 -2.46
C ALA A 36 14.54 2.89 -1.25
N ILE A 37 14.24 3.52 -0.14
CA ILE A 37 13.69 2.88 1.07
C ILE A 37 12.25 3.39 1.19
N ASP A 38 11.29 2.49 1.28
CA ASP A 38 9.87 2.80 1.41
C ASP A 38 9.21 2.02 2.55
N VAL A 39 7.96 2.34 2.83
CA VAL A 39 7.20 1.67 3.90
C VAL A 39 6.71 0.29 3.48
N TYR A 40 6.36 0.08 2.20
CA TYR A 40 5.79 -1.17 1.73
C TYR A 40 6.76 -2.34 1.92
N ASP A 41 7.98 -2.24 1.42
CA ASP A 41 9.00 -3.27 1.52
C ASP A 41 9.31 -3.63 2.97
N ASN A 42 9.46 -2.61 3.81
CA ASN A 42 9.79 -2.79 5.22
C ASN A 42 8.62 -3.37 6.03
N ALA A 43 7.38 -2.98 5.76
CA ALA A 43 6.19 -3.54 6.40
C ALA A 43 5.96 -4.99 5.97
N MET A 44 6.12 -5.32 4.68
CA MET A 44 6.05 -6.70 4.19
C MET A 44 7.11 -7.59 4.83
N PHE A 45 8.30 -7.06 5.06
CA PHE A 45 9.36 -7.81 5.74
C PHE A 45 9.03 -8.05 7.22
N ILE A 46 8.42 -7.09 7.93
CA ILE A 46 7.88 -7.30 9.28
C ILE A 46 6.87 -8.44 9.30
N ILE A 47 5.89 -8.43 8.39
CA ILE A 47 4.88 -9.49 8.26
C ILE A 47 5.53 -10.85 7.99
N ALA A 48 6.52 -10.90 7.11
CA ALA A 48 7.27 -12.13 6.83
C ALA A 48 8.00 -12.67 8.07
N LEU A 49 8.60 -11.79 8.88
CA LEU A 49 9.25 -12.19 10.14
C LEU A 49 8.25 -12.67 11.19
N ASP A 50 7.06 -12.04 11.27
CA ASP A 50 5.97 -12.47 12.16
C ASP A 50 5.49 -13.88 11.78
N TYR A 51 5.31 -14.18 10.49
CA TYR A 51 4.98 -15.53 10.02
C TYR A 51 6.10 -16.54 10.28
N LEU A 52 7.37 -16.16 10.12
CA LEU A 52 8.49 -17.05 10.47
C LEU A 52 8.51 -17.40 11.96
N LEU A 53 8.23 -16.43 12.82
CA LEU A 53 8.14 -16.63 14.27
C LEU A 53 6.95 -17.51 14.65
N GLU A 54 5.82 -17.37 13.97
CA GLU A 54 4.63 -18.22 14.16
C GLU A 54 4.89 -19.68 13.71
N MET A 55 5.47 -19.86 12.51
CA MET A 55 5.71 -21.18 11.94
C MET A 55 6.85 -21.94 12.63
N ALA A 56 7.83 -21.25 13.19
CA ALA A 56 9.02 -21.86 13.78
C ALA A 56 9.45 -21.15 15.07
N PRO A 57 8.58 -21.11 16.13
CA PRO A 57 8.87 -20.38 17.36
C PRO A 57 10.09 -20.90 18.13
N ASP A 58 10.39 -22.19 18.01
CA ASP A 58 11.54 -22.83 18.66
C ASP A 58 12.81 -22.86 17.79
N SER A 59 12.81 -22.16 16.66
CA SER A 59 14.01 -22.07 15.80
C SER A 59 15.18 -21.43 16.56
N PRO A 60 16.42 -21.94 16.38
CA PRO A 60 17.62 -21.25 16.87
C PRO A 60 17.77 -19.80 16.37
N GLN A 61 17.08 -19.45 15.28
CA GLN A 61 17.04 -18.11 14.71
C GLN A 61 15.93 -17.21 15.26
N ALA A 62 14.97 -17.73 16.05
CA ALA A 62 13.80 -16.98 16.50
C ALA A 62 14.17 -15.67 17.22
N SER A 63 15.16 -15.69 18.11
CA SER A 63 15.62 -14.48 18.79
C SER A 63 16.19 -13.44 17.82
N ARG A 64 16.90 -13.89 16.77
CA ARG A 64 17.44 -12.99 15.73
C ARG A 64 16.30 -12.37 14.89
N TRP A 65 15.31 -13.18 14.48
CA TRP A 65 14.16 -12.69 13.74
C TRP A 65 13.36 -11.66 14.54
N LYS A 66 13.13 -11.93 15.82
CA LYS A 66 12.46 -11.01 16.72
C LYS A 66 13.21 -9.68 16.85
N SER A 67 14.53 -9.72 17.09
CA SER A 67 15.35 -8.52 17.19
C SER A 67 15.38 -7.72 15.89
N LEU A 68 15.42 -8.40 14.74
CA LEU A 68 15.39 -7.76 13.42
C LEU A 68 14.02 -7.10 13.18
N ARG A 69 12.93 -7.81 13.45
CA ARG A 69 11.55 -7.30 13.35
C ARG A 69 11.36 -6.04 14.18
N GLU A 70 11.76 -6.06 15.46
CA GLU A 70 11.68 -4.91 16.37
C GLU A 70 12.58 -3.74 15.92
N GLY A 71 13.73 -4.06 15.33
CA GLY A 71 14.65 -3.06 14.75
C GLY A 71 14.03 -2.34 13.56
N ILE A 72 13.47 -3.09 12.61
CA ILE A 72 12.78 -2.53 11.43
C ILE A 72 11.59 -1.67 11.86
N GLU A 73 10.74 -2.16 12.77
CA GLU A 73 9.60 -1.41 13.31
C GLU A 73 10.01 -0.04 13.86
N ARG A 74 11.01 -0.01 14.75
CA ARG A 74 11.51 1.26 15.31
C ARG A 74 12.04 2.20 14.22
N ASN A 75 12.77 1.66 13.25
CA ASN A 75 13.40 2.47 12.20
C ASN A 75 12.39 2.98 11.17
N VAL A 76 11.37 2.21 10.82
CA VAL A 76 10.24 2.68 10.00
C VAL A 76 9.55 3.86 10.67
N ARG A 77 9.23 3.74 11.95
CA ARG A 77 8.62 4.83 12.72
C ARG A 77 9.53 6.06 12.85
N ALA A 78 10.82 5.86 12.99
CA ALA A 78 11.78 6.95 13.17
C ALA A 78 12.11 7.69 11.86
N HIS A 79 12.13 7.00 10.73
CA HIS A 79 12.65 7.54 9.49
C HIS A 79 11.59 7.77 8.40
N LEU A 80 10.53 6.96 8.37
CA LEU A 80 9.50 7.02 7.33
C LEU A 80 8.20 7.67 7.79
N TRP A 81 7.88 7.70 9.10
CA TRP A 81 6.67 8.31 9.59
C TRP A 81 6.82 9.81 9.80
N ASP A 82 6.08 10.62 9.03
CA ASP A 82 5.98 12.06 9.23
C ASP A 82 4.92 12.38 10.29
N VAL A 83 5.39 12.66 11.50
CA VAL A 83 4.50 12.99 12.64
C VAL A 83 3.67 14.27 12.37
N LYS A 84 4.20 15.23 11.61
CA LYS A 84 3.50 16.48 11.32
C LYS A 84 2.39 16.28 10.30
N ARG A 85 2.66 15.50 9.24
CA ARG A 85 1.69 15.20 8.18
C ARG A 85 0.81 14.00 8.52
N GLN A 86 1.16 13.22 9.56
CA GLN A 86 0.46 11.99 9.98
C GLN A 86 0.33 10.98 8.82
N LYS A 87 1.42 10.76 8.11
CA LYS A 87 1.51 9.79 7.01
C LYS A 87 2.94 9.29 6.85
N PHE A 88 3.13 8.21 6.10
CA PHE A 88 4.47 7.81 5.67
C PHE A 88 4.96 8.73 4.54
N ILE A 89 6.24 9.08 4.56
CA ILE A 89 6.89 9.68 3.40
C ILE A 89 7.06 8.62 2.32
N PRO A 90 7.00 8.98 1.02
CA PRO A 90 7.15 8.01 -0.06
C PRO A 90 8.48 7.27 0.00
N HIS A 91 9.59 8.01 -0.07
CA HIS A 91 10.92 7.42 -0.15
C HIS A 91 11.97 8.15 0.68
N ILE A 92 12.99 7.36 1.08
CA ILE A 92 14.32 7.86 1.41
C ILE A 92 15.27 7.36 0.33
N TYR A 93 15.99 8.25 -0.31
CA TYR A 93 16.99 7.91 -1.31
C TYR A 93 18.36 7.77 -0.65
N PRO A 94 18.95 6.55 -0.58
CA PRO A 94 20.30 6.36 -0.02
C PRO A 94 21.38 7.05 -0.82
N GLU A 95 21.15 7.23 -2.10
CA GLU A 95 22.03 7.84 -3.07
C GLU A 95 21.38 9.07 -3.72
N LYS A 96 21.17 9.04 -5.02
CA LYS A 96 20.56 10.14 -5.77
C LYS A 96 19.05 9.94 -5.89
N SER A 97 18.30 11.02 -5.66
CA SER A 97 16.86 11.04 -5.94
C SER A 97 16.59 11.22 -7.44
N PRO A 98 15.68 10.44 -8.05
CA PRO A 98 15.23 10.63 -9.43
C PRO A 98 14.18 11.73 -9.57
N ILE A 99 13.70 12.29 -8.46
CA ILE A 99 12.59 13.26 -8.45
C ILE A 99 12.99 14.54 -9.17
N PRO A 100 12.17 15.00 -10.15
CA PRO A 100 12.44 16.24 -10.87
C PRO A 100 12.43 17.46 -9.96
N GLU A 101 13.27 18.46 -10.31
CA GLU A 101 13.27 19.74 -9.63
C GLU A 101 11.88 20.40 -9.67
N GLY A 102 11.41 20.87 -8.53
CA GLY A 102 10.10 21.53 -8.39
C GLY A 102 8.91 20.58 -8.16
N PHE A 103 9.12 19.26 -8.13
CA PHE A 103 8.11 18.30 -7.71
C PHE A 103 8.35 17.89 -6.26
N ASP A 104 7.37 18.14 -5.38
CA ASP A 104 7.45 17.75 -3.98
C ASP A 104 6.83 16.35 -3.76
N GLU A 105 7.68 15.34 -3.81
CA GLU A 105 7.26 13.95 -3.54
C GLU A 105 6.72 13.77 -2.11
N LEU A 106 7.14 14.58 -1.16
CA LEU A 106 6.67 14.48 0.22
C LEU A 106 5.17 14.76 0.37
N ASP A 107 4.53 15.38 -0.61
CA ASP A 107 3.09 15.57 -0.62
C ASP A 107 2.34 14.26 -0.97
N ILE A 108 2.97 13.34 -1.67
CA ILE A 108 2.34 12.07 -2.07
C ILE A 108 2.03 11.22 -0.84
N HIS A 109 0.81 10.68 -0.80
CA HIS A 109 0.38 9.66 0.15
C HIS A 109 0.28 8.30 -0.57
N TYR A 110 1.08 7.34 -0.15
CA TYR A 110 1.04 5.95 -0.61
C TYR A 110 -0.02 5.17 0.14
N HIS A 111 -1.10 4.80 -0.53
CA HIS A 111 -2.22 4.09 0.08
C HIS A 111 -1.92 2.61 0.31
N GLY A 112 -1.28 1.96 -0.67
CA GLY A 112 -0.94 0.54 -0.58
C GLY A 112 0.03 0.25 0.56
N GLY A 113 1.16 0.96 0.58
CA GLY A 113 2.15 0.85 1.64
C GLY A 113 1.57 1.19 3.01
N THR A 114 0.66 2.16 3.10
CA THR A 114 -0.04 2.51 4.35
C THR A 114 -0.94 1.36 4.83
N ALA A 115 -1.70 0.71 3.93
CA ALA A 115 -2.54 -0.44 4.30
C ALA A 115 -1.71 -1.61 4.84
N ILE A 116 -0.57 -1.89 4.21
CA ILE A 116 0.37 -2.92 4.67
C ILE A 116 1.05 -2.54 5.99
N ALA A 117 1.37 -1.27 6.19
CA ALA A 117 1.92 -0.78 7.47
C ALA A 117 0.92 -0.96 8.63
N ILE A 118 -0.37 -0.79 8.37
CA ILE A 118 -1.43 -1.08 9.37
C ILE A 118 -1.44 -2.59 9.67
N GLU A 119 -1.38 -3.44 8.65
CA GLU A 119 -1.34 -4.90 8.81
C GLU A 119 -0.11 -5.36 9.61
N ALA A 120 1.03 -4.71 9.40
CA ALA A 120 2.26 -4.94 10.16
C ALA A 120 2.23 -4.40 11.61
N GLY A 121 1.13 -3.75 12.03
CA GLY A 121 0.98 -3.20 13.38
C GLY A 121 1.77 -1.92 13.63
N LEU A 122 2.16 -1.19 12.58
CA LEU A 122 2.99 0.01 12.68
C LEU A 122 2.23 1.27 13.11
N LEU A 123 0.90 1.25 13.10
CA LEU A 123 0.06 2.41 13.43
C LEU A 123 -0.88 2.13 14.61
N SER A 124 -1.06 3.13 15.46
CA SER A 124 -2.09 3.13 16.49
C SER A 124 -3.50 3.31 15.87
N LYS A 125 -4.55 2.99 16.63
CA LYS A 125 -5.94 3.16 16.17
C LYS A 125 -6.27 4.61 15.77
N ASP A 126 -5.73 5.59 16.45
CA ASP A 126 -5.98 7.00 16.14
C ASP A 126 -5.23 7.43 14.87
N GLU A 127 -4.01 6.92 14.66
CA GLU A 127 -3.30 7.11 13.41
C GLU A 127 -4.02 6.43 12.24
N ILE A 128 -4.56 5.20 12.44
CA ILE A 128 -5.36 4.50 11.41
C ILE A 128 -6.59 5.35 11.01
N ARG A 129 -7.32 5.93 11.97
CA ARG A 129 -8.44 6.84 11.65
C ARG A 129 -7.99 8.04 10.84
N THR A 130 -6.84 8.62 11.22
CA THR A 130 -6.30 9.80 10.53
C THR A 130 -5.90 9.46 9.09
N VAL A 131 -5.13 8.39 8.86
CA VAL A 131 -4.72 8.01 7.51
C VAL A 131 -5.92 7.57 6.65
N ASN A 132 -6.92 6.89 7.24
CA ASN A 132 -8.14 6.54 6.53
C ASN A 132 -8.90 7.78 6.05
N ALA A 133 -9.06 8.78 6.90
CA ALA A 133 -9.69 10.04 6.52
C ALA A 133 -8.90 10.77 5.42
N GLN A 134 -7.57 10.75 5.47
CA GLN A 134 -6.71 11.30 4.41
C GLN A 134 -6.88 10.54 3.09
N MET A 135 -6.92 9.20 3.13
CA MET A 135 -7.11 8.37 1.94
C MET A 135 -8.46 8.64 1.29
N LEU A 136 -9.55 8.77 2.06
CA LEU A 136 -10.87 9.14 1.56
C LEU A 136 -10.90 10.53 0.94
N GLU A 137 -10.22 11.50 1.54
CA GLU A 137 -10.09 12.84 0.96
C GLU A 137 -9.30 12.80 -0.36
N ASN A 138 -8.27 11.99 -0.46
CA ASN A 138 -7.52 11.77 -1.69
C ASN A 138 -8.41 11.13 -2.79
N VAL A 139 -9.27 10.17 -2.44
CA VAL A 139 -10.27 9.61 -3.36
C VAL A 139 -11.19 10.71 -3.88
N ARG A 140 -11.71 11.55 -2.99
CA ARG A 140 -12.58 12.69 -3.37
C ARG A 140 -11.87 13.69 -4.29
N LEU A 141 -10.63 14.07 -3.97
CA LEU A 141 -9.84 15.05 -4.72
C LEU A 141 -9.40 14.52 -6.08
N SER A 142 -9.02 13.24 -6.16
CA SER A 142 -8.61 12.59 -7.41
C SER A 142 -9.77 12.28 -8.34
N GLY A 143 -10.98 12.13 -7.80
CA GLY A 143 -12.16 11.64 -8.53
C GLY A 143 -12.07 10.15 -8.89
N MET A 144 -11.25 9.39 -8.17
CA MET A 144 -11.17 7.93 -8.29
C MET A 144 -12.33 7.25 -7.57
N PRO A 145 -12.73 6.03 -7.98
CA PRO A 145 -14.00 5.44 -7.51
C PRO A 145 -13.95 4.85 -6.10
N SER A 146 -12.78 4.49 -5.56
CA SER A 146 -12.71 3.82 -4.26
C SER A 146 -11.38 4.05 -3.52
N ILE A 147 -11.32 3.60 -2.27
CA ILE A 147 -10.12 3.61 -1.41
C ILE A 147 -8.97 2.75 -1.97
N GLY A 148 -9.22 2.01 -3.05
CA GLY A 148 -8.18 1.32 -3.81
C GLY A 148 -7.27 2.24 -4.63
N LEU A 149 -7.51 3.55 -4.65
CA LEU A 149 -6.56 4.54 -5.18
C LEU A 149 -5.15 4.26 -4.64
N THR A 150 -4.16 4.09 -5.54
CA THR A 150 -2.81 3.68 -5.12
C THR A 150 -2.07 4.79 -4.39
N LEU A 151 -2.10 6.00 -4.95
CA LEU A 151 -1.39 7.17 -4.40
C LEU A 151 -2.05 8.49 -4.85
N TYR A 152 -1.81 9.56 -4.07
CA TYR A 152 -2.23 10.91 -4.42
C TYR A 152 -1.40 11.95 -3.64
N PRO A 153 -0.99 13.10 -4.23
CA PRO A 153 -1.01 13.41 -5.67
C PRO A 153 -0.25 12.40 -6.52
N VAL A 154 -0.55 12.35 -7.82
CA VAL A 154 0.11 11.43 -8.76
C VAL A 154 1.43 11.98 -9.26
N TYR A 155 2.36 11.11 -9.67
CA TYR A 155 3.56 11.53 -10.38
C TYR A 155 3.20 12.13 -11.75
N PRO A 156 4.01 13.11 -12.24
CA PRO A 156 3.74 13.79 -13.49
C PRO A 156 3.83 12.82 -14.69
N ASP A 157 3.14 13.18 -15.77
CA ASP A 157 3.19 12.45 -17.04
C ASP A 157 4.64 12.31 -17.51
N GLY A 158 5.03 11.10 -17.91
CA GLY A 158 6.36 10.77 -18.39
C GLY A 158 7.42 10.53 -17.30
N PHE A 159 7.05 10.57 -16.01
CA PHE A 159 7.99 10.22 -14.95
C PHE A 159 8.29 8.71 -14.95
N PHE A 160 7.27 7.89 -15.09
CA PHE A 160 7.40 6.45 -15.31
C PHE A 160 7.23 6.08 -16.78
N HIS A 161 7.65 4.88 -17.15
CA HIS A 161 7.52 4.33 -18.50
C HIS A 161 6.28 3.44 -18.68
N GLY A 162 6.03 2.98 -19.92
CA GLY A 162 5.03 1.97 -20.26
C GLY A 162 3.63 2.29 -19.76
N GLY A 163 3.02 1.36 -19.06
CA GLY A 163 1.68 1.45 -18.51
C GLY A 163 1.47 2.54 -17.45
N MET A 164 2.54 3.07 -16.87
CA MET A 164 2.52 4.14 -15.86
C MET A 164 2.90 5.51 -16.42
N SER A 165 3.10 5.63 -17.72
CA SER A 165 3.58 6.87 -18.35
C SER A 165 2.67 8.09 -18.20
N LYS A 166 1.44 7.89 -17.74
CA LYS A 166 0.49 8.97 -17.48
C LYS A 166 -0.12 8.88 -16.09
N ALA A 167 -0.52 10.04 -15.59
CA ALA A 167 -1.27 10.17 -14.35
C ALA A 167 -2.55 9.34 -14.36
N TYR A 168 -2.87 8.73 -13.23
CA TYR A 168 -4.05 7.87 -13.00
C TYR A 168 -4.08 6.57 -13.84
N LEU A 169 -2.94 6.15 -14.36
CA LEU A 169 -2.79 4.84 -14.97
C LEU A 169 -2.01 3.90 -14.06
N TYR A 170 -2.44 2.64 -14.06
CA TYR A 170 -1.80 1.54 -13.36
C TYR A 170 -1.52 1.90 -11.89
N GLN A 171 -0.26 1.77 -11.43
CA GLN A 171 0.11 2.11 -10.05
C GLN A 171 0.38 3.61 -9.82
N ASN A 172 0.39 4.44 -10.87
CA ASN A 172 0.47 5.89 -10.72
C ASN A 172 -0.93 6.52 -10.54
N GLY A 173 -1.61 6.16 -9.47
CA GLY A 173 -2.93 6.70 -9.13
C GLY A 173 -4.12 5.96 -9.73
N GLY A 174 -3.94 4.74 -10.24
CA GLY A 174 -5.05 3.83 -10.55
C GLY A 174 -5.71 3.31 -9.26
N ASP A 175 -6.91 2.75 -9.40
CA ASP A 175 -7.67 2.19 -8.28
C ASP A 175 -7.60 0.65 -8.31
N TRP A 176 -6.98 0.09 -7.29
CA TRP A 176 -6.73 -1.34 -7.16
C TRP A 176 -7.50 -1.96 -6.01
N THR A 177 -8.44 -2.85 -6.31
CA THR A 177 -9.14 -3.63 -5.28
C THR A 177 -8.18 -4.40 -4.38
N TRP A 178 -6.99 -4.77 -4.91
CA TRP A 178 -5.93 -5.47 -4.18
C TRP A 178 -5.57 -4.77 -2.86
N PHE A 179 -5.33 -3.46 -2.87
CA PHE A 179 -5.00 -2.70 -1.65
C PHE A 179 -6.23 -2.10 -0.97
N GLY A 180 -7.23 -1.69 -1.73
CA GLY A 180 -8.50 -1.26 -1.15
C GLY A 180 -9.12 -2.35 -0.28
N GLY A 181 -9.17 -3.59 -0.77
CA GLY A 181 -9.65 -4.74 0.00
C GLY A 181 -8.82 -5.02 1.26
N ARG A 182 -7.50 -4.88 1.20
CA ARG A 182 -6.63 -5.00 2.39
C ARG A 182 -6.88 -3.89 3.40
N MET A 183 -7.06 -2.66 2.95
CA MET A 183 -7.41 -1.55 3.85
C MET A 183 -8.73 -1.83 4.57
N ILE A 184 -9.78 -2.30 3.86
CA ILE A 184 -11.05 -2.71 4.48
C ILE A 184 -10.84 -3.79 5.55
N GLN A 185 -10.03 -4.81 5.26
CA GLN A 185 -9.71 -5.85 6.24
C GLN A 185 -9.11 -5.22 7.51
N GLN A 186 -8.17 -4.28 7.36
CA GLN A 186 -7.52 -3.63 8.49
C GLN A 186 -8.49 -2.74 9.28
N LEU A 187 -9.42 -2.06 8.63
CA LEU A 187 -10.47 -1.30 9.31
C LEU A 187 -11.33 -2.22 10.19
N VAL A 188 -11.77 -3.38 9.67
CA VAL A 188 -12.56 -4.35 10.45
C VAL A 188 -11.77 -4.87 11.64
N VAL A 189 -10.52 -5.31 11.43
CA VAL A 189 -9.64 -5.86 12.48
C VAL A 189 -9.41 -4.84 13.61
N ASN A 190 -9.32 -3.55 13.27
CA ASN A 190 -9.11 -2.47 14.23
C ASN A 190 -10.41 -1.90 14.83
N GLY A 191 -11.58 -2.47 14.49
CA GLY A 191 -12.87 -2.10 15.05
C GLY A 191 -13.53 -0.88 14.41
N MET A 192 -13.10 -0.49 13.22
CA MET A 192 -13.67 0.60 12.40
C MET A 192 -14.61 0.00 11.35
N VAL A 193 -15.66 -0.66 11.83
CA VAL A 193 -16.51 -1.53 10.98
C VAL A 193 -17.49 -0.71 10.16
N GLU A 194 -17.96 0.43 10.66
CA GLU A 194 -18.85 1.32 9.93
C GLU A 194 -18.15 1.92 8.72
N GLU A 195 -16.90 2.36 8.89
CA GLU A 195 -16.04 2.85 7.81
C GLU A 195 -15.77 1.72 6.80
N ALA A 196 -15.36 0.54 7.26
CA ALA A 196 -15.11 -0.61 6.41
C ALA A 196 -16.34 -0.98 5.57
N TYR A 197 -17.53 -0.96 6.18
CA TYR A 197 -18.78 -1.26 5.49
C TYR A 197 -19.12 -0.22 4.43
N ALA A 198 -18.95 1.06 4.74
CA ALA A 198 -19.19 2.13 3.76
C ALA A 198 -18.22 2.08 2.58
N GLU A 199 -16.93 1.86 2.87
CA GLU A 199 -15.87 1.95 1.87
C GLU A 199 -15.74 0.71 0.97
N ILE A 200 -16.25 -0.45 1.37
CA ILE A 200 -16.25 -1.65 0.53
C ILE A 200 -17.27 -1.57 -0.62
N HIS A 201 -18.35 -0.80 -0.47
CA HIS A 201 -19.46 -0.73 -1.43
C HIS A 201 -19.03 -0.43 -2.87
N PRO A 202 -18.23 0.62 -3.16
CA PRO A 202 -17.81 0.92 -4.53
C PRO A 202 -17.06 -0.23 -5.20
N MET A 203 -16.30 -1.01 -4.42
CA MET A 203 -15.55 -2.15 -4.93
C MET A 203 -16.45 -3.34 -5.25
N ILE A 204 -17.47 -3.60 -4.43
CA ILE A 204 -18.46 -4.66 -4.69
C ILE A 204 -19.31 -4.30 -5.91
N GLU A 205 -19.82 -3.06 -5.97
CA GLU A 205 -20.66 -2.59 -7.06
C GLU A 205 -19.96 -2.72 -8.41
N ARG A 206 -18.69 -2.30 -8.52
CA ARG A 206 -17.96 -2.39 -9.78
C ARG A 206 -17.66 -3.83 -10.22
N VAL A 207 -17.48 -4.77 -9.29
CA VAL A 207 -17.33 -6.20 -9.61
C VAL A 207 -18.64 -6.73 -10.22
N ILE A 208 -19.79 -6.37 -9.63
CA ILE A 208 -21.11 -6.76 -10.14
C ILE A 208 -21.39 -6.12 -11.51
N GLN A 209 -21.12 -4.82 -11.65
CA GLN A 209 -21.36 -4.08 -12.89
C GLN A 209 -20.52 -4.57 -14.08
N ASN A 210 -19.28 -4.98 -13.81
CA ASN A 210 -18.34 -5.41 -14.85
C ASN A 210 -18.24 -6.93 -15.00
N ASP A 211 -19.04 -7.70 -14.24
CA ASP A 211 -19.04 -9.17 -14.25
C ASP A 211 -17.62 -9.77 -14.15
N GLY A 212 -16.76 -9.17 -13.28
CA GLY A 212 -15.38 -9.60 -13.16
C GLY A 212 -14.56 -8.88 -12.10
N PHE A 213 -13.44 -9.53 -11.73
CA PHE A 213 -12.44 -8.97 -10.82
C PHE A 213 -11.30 -8.40 -11.65
N TYR A 214 -11.44 -7.14 -12.02
CA TYR A 214 -10.40 -6.47 -12.78
C TYR A 214 -9.17 -6.16 -11.94
N GLU A 215 -8.03 -6.11 -12.59
CA GLU A 215 -6.75 -5.82 -11.98
C GLU A 215 -6.74 -4.42 -11.36
N TRP A 216 -7.13 -3.42 -12.12
CA TRP A 216 -7.26 -2.04 -11.68
C TRP A 216 -8.36 -1.29 -12.45
N TYR A 217 -8.66 -0.08 -11.99
CA TYR A 217 -9.65 0.80 -12.59
C TYR A 217 -9.07 2.20 -12.78
N GLY A 218 -9.33 2.80 -13.93
CA GLY A 218 -9.02 4.19 -14.24
C GLY A 218 -10.09 5.16 -13.74
N LYS A 219 -9.92 6.44 -14.06
CA LYS A 219 -10.93 7.48 -13.80
C LYS A 219 -12.29 7.09 -14.36
N GLY A 220 -13.33 7.42 -13.61
CA GLY A 220 -14.70 7.04 -13.98
C GLY A 220 -15.02 5.55 -13.84
N GLY A 221 -14.16 4.79 -13.14
CA GLY A 221 -14.38 3.37 -12.90
C GLY A 221 -14.17 2.48 -14.12
N VAL A 222 -13.37 2.93 -15.09
CA VAL A 222 -13.09 2.17 -16.32
C VAL A 222 -12.20 0.97 -15.97
N PRO A 223 -12.68 -0.28 -16.15
CA PRO A 223 -11.93 -1.48 -15.84
C PRO A 223 -10.74 -1.66 -16.78
N SER A 224 -9.62 -2.12 -16.25
CA SER A 224 -8.36 -2.24 -16.97
C SER A 224 -7.54 -3.43 -16.45
N GLY A 225 -6.54 -3.84 -17.23
CA GLY A 225 -5.73 -5.02 -16.95
C GLY A 225 -6.51 -6.32 -17.10
N SER A 226 -6.17 -7.34 -16.31
CA SER A 226 -6.86 -8.64 -16.36
C SER A 226 -8.24 -8.57 -15.72
N GLY A 227 -9.28 -9.02 -16.42
CA GLY A 227 -10.65 -9.16 -15.90
C GLY A 227 -10.85 -10.34 -14.93
N ASN A 228 -9.85 -11.21 -14.78
CA ASN A 228 -9.84 -12.37 -13.91
C ASN A 228 -8.69 -12.30 -12.88
N PHE A 229 -8.47 -11.14 -12.29
CA PHE A 229 -7.38 -10.91 -11.36
C PHE A 229 -7.67 -11.52 -10.00
N LYS A 230 -7.08 -12.69 -9.74
CA LYS A 230 -7.31 -13.48 -8.52
C LYS A 230 -6.94 -12.75 -7.23
N GLY A 231 -5.93 -11.88 -7.29
CA GLY A 231 -5.54 -11.04 -6.16
C GLY A 231 -6.68 -10.17 -5.67
N SER A 232 -7.34 -9.44 -6.57
CA SER A 232 -8.51 -8.61 -6.23
C SER A 232 -9.66 -9.45 -5.67
N ALA A 233 -9.94 -10.62 -6.27
CA ALA A 233 -10.98 -11.52 -5.79
C ALA A 233 -10.71 -12.02 -4.37
N GLY A 234 -9.48 -12.48 -4.09
CA GLY A 234 -9.11 -13.02 -2.78
C GLY A 234 -9.21 -11.99 -1.66
N VAL A 235 -8.65 -10.80 -1.86
CA VAL A 235 -8.66 -9.76 -0.81
C VAL A 235 -10.06 -9.20 -0.55
N LEU A 236 -10.89 -9.03 -1.60
CA LEU A 236 -12.25 -8.55 -1.44
C LEU A 236 -13.13 -9.61 -0.75
N SER A 237 -13.00 -10.88 -1.12
CA SER A 237 -13.69 -11.99 -0.47
C SER A 237 -13.35 -12.06 1.02
N LYS A 238 -12.07 -11.89 1.38
CA LYS A 238 -11.64 -11.87 2.79
C LYS A 238 -12.21 -10.67 3.55
N ALA A 239 -12.28 -9.51 2.94
CA ALA A 239 -12.90 -8.32 3.55
C ALA A 239 -14.41 -8.56 3.84
N ILE A 240 -15.13 -9.14 2.88
CA ILE A 240 -16.56 -9.52 3.06
C ILE A 240 -16.73 -10.55 4.17
N GLU A 241 -15.87 -11.56 4.22
CA GLU A 241 -15.87 -12.59 5.27
C GLU A 241 -15.71 -11.96 6.67
N LEU A 242 -14.72 -11.07 6.84
CA LEU A 242 -14.49 -10.39 8.11
C LEU A 242 -15.68 -9.53 8.54
N LEU A 243 -16.32 -8.80 7.64
CA LEU A 243 -17.53 -8.02 7.91
C LEU A 243 -18.69 -8.91 8.31
N ARG A 244 -18.91 -10.03 7.61
CA ARG A 244 -19.93 -11.01 7.94
C ARG A 244 -19.69 -11.61 9.33
N ASP A 245 -18.47 -12.06 9.60
CA ASP A 245 -18.11 -12.69 10.88
C ASP A 245 -18.30 -11.72 12.06
N TRP A 246 -17.97 -10.43 11.83
CA TRP A 246 -18.25 -9.40 12.81
C TRP A 246 -19.76 -9.22 13.06
N ALA A 247 -20.56 -9.16 11.98
CA ALA A 247 -22.01 -9.01 12.08
C ALA A 247 -22.65 -10.20 12.80
N GLU A 248 -22.18 -11.43 12.53
CA GLU A 248 -22.66 -12.64 13.21
C GLU A 248 -22.36 -12.64 14.71
N LYS A 249 -21.18 -12.20 15.11
CA LYS A 249 -20.76 -12.12 16.51
C LYS A 249 -21.49 -11.00 17.29
N ASN A 250 -21.98 -9.98 16.61
CA ASN A 250 -22.64 -8.82 17.23
C ASN A 250 -24.15 -8.76 16.95
N LYS A 251 -24.76 -9.84 16.49
CA LYS A 251 -26.24 -9.98 16.46
C LYS A 251 -26.74 -10.00 17.90
N SER A 252 -27.38 -8.90 18.32
CA SER A 252 -28.14 -8.78 19.57
C SER A 252 -29.50 -9.44 19.44
#